data_dcb010e8214bc61c0552e977e9d65d68
#
_entry.id   dcb010e8214bc61c0552e977e9d65d68
#
_cell.length_a   1.000
_cell.length_b   1.000
_cell.length_c   1.000
_cell.angle_alpha   90.00
_cell.angle_beta   90.00
_cell.angle_gamma   90.00
#
_symmetry.space_group_name_H-M   'P 1'
#
loop_
_entity.id
_entity.type
_entity.pdbx_description
1 polymer ?
#
loop_
_entity_poly.entity_id
_entity_poly.type
_entity_poly.pdbx_seq_one_letter_code
_entity_poly.pdbx_strand_id
1 'polypeptide(L)'
;MTIDNYKFAGKKAIVRVDFNVPLDENGNITDDTRIRGALPTLKKILADGGALIIMSHMGKPKGKVQAKYSLGQIKDAVGKALGVEVKFAPDCAKAKAEADSLKAGEVLLLENLRFYPEEEGKPVGIDKEDPAYEEAKKQMKASQKEFAKTLASYADCYVNDAFGTAHRKHASTAVIADYFDADNKMLGYLMEKEVQAVDNILSNIKRPFTAIMGGSKVSTKIGIIENLMDKVDNLILCGGMTYTFAKAQGGKIGNSICEDDKLQLALDIIEQAKAKGVNLVLGSDCVAADNFSNDANTQVVPANNVPDGWEGMDAGPQTQKAFAEAIEGAKTILWNGPAGVFEFDKFTAGSRAIAEAIAKATDEGAYSLIGGGDSVACINKFGMTDRVSYISTGGGALLEAIEGKVLPGVAAIKG
;
A
#
# COMPACT_ATOMS: atom_id res chain seq x y z
N MET A 1 11.51 -21.51 3.56
CA MET A 1 10.93 -22.20 2.35
C MET A 1 10.50 -21.13 1.36
N THR A 2 10.70 -21.35 0.06
CA THR A 2 10.21 -20.47 -1.00
C THR A 2 9.13 -21.18 -1.81
N ILE A 3 8.27 -20.41 -2.49
CA ILE A 3 7.21 -20.98 -3.32
C ILE A 3 7.75 -21.83 -4.48
N ASP A 4 8.91 -21.47 -5.05
CA ASP A 4 9.53 -22.25 -6.13
C ASP A 4 10.09 -23.60 -5.66
N ASN A 5 10.51 -23.67 -4.41
CA ASN A 5 11.14 -24.86 -3.84
C ASN A 5 10.15 -25.82 -3.15
N TYR A 6 8.91 -25.37 -2.93
CA TYR A 6 7.91 -26.20 -2.28
C TYR A 6 7.24 -27.16 -3.27
N LYS A 7 7.05 -28.41 -2.86
CA LYS A 7 6.38 -29.43 -3.66
C LYS A 7 4.90 -29.48 -3.33
N PHE A 8 4.08 -28.82 -4.13
CA PHE A 8 2.63 -28.75 -3.93
C PHE A 8 1.86 -29.99 -4.34
N ALA A 9 2.47 -30.87 -5.16
CA ALA A 9 1.81 -32.08 -5.65
C ALA A 9 1.22 -32.91 -4.49
N GLY A 10 -0.08 -33.16 -4.54
CA GLY A 10 -0.80 -33.90 -3.49
C GLY A 10 -1.01 -33.13 -2.19
N LYS A 11 -0.69 -31.85 -2.16
CA LYS A 11 -0.84 -30.97 -1.00
C LYS A 11 -2.02 -30.04 -1.15
N LYS A 12 -2.61 -29.65 -0.02
CA LYS A 12 -3.60 -28.56 0.07
C LYS A 12 -2.89 -27.32 0.59
N ALA A 13 -2.94 -26.23 -0.17
CA ALA A 13 -2.36 -24.95 0.22
C ALA A 13 -3.48 -23.98 0.60
N ILE A 14 -3.41 -23.41 1.81
CA ILE A 14 -4.25 -22.29 2.20
C ILE A 14 -3.49 -21.00 1.87
N VAL A 15 -4.09 -20.18 0.99
CA VAL A 15 -3.45 -18.97 0.44
C VAL A 15 -4.22 -17.74 0.86
N ARG A 16 -3.54 -16.83 1.56
CA ARG A 16 -4.09 -15.51 1.88
C ARG A 16 -3.81 -14.57 0.71
N VAL A 17 -4.87 -14.16 0.05
CA VAL A 17 -4.83 -13.18 -1.05
C VAL A 17 -5.56 -11.91 -0.65
N ASP A 18 -5.38 -10.86 -1.43
CA ASP A 18 -6.17 -9.62 -1.31
C ASP A 18 -7.15 -9.52 -2.47
N PHE A 19 -8.35 -10.03 -2.26
CA PHE A 19 -9.47 -9.95 -3.19
C PHE A 19 -10.49 -8.87 -2.78
N ASN A 20 -10.03 -7.86 -2.07
CA ASN A 20 -10.84 -6.68 -1.77
C ASN A 20 -10.97 -5.79 -3.01
N VAL A 21 -11.75 -6.26 -3.97
CA VAL A 21 -11.97 -5.60 -5.27
C VAL A 21 -13.20 -4.70 -5.22
N PRO A 22 -13.21 -3.60 -5.99
CA PRO A 22 -14.39 -2.75 -6.09
C PRO A 22 -15.48 -3.43 -6.91
N LEU A 23 -16.73 -3.33 -6.42
CA LEU A 23 -17.91 -3.85 -7.07
C LEU A 23 -18.86 -2.70 -7.44
N ASP A 24 -19.57 -2.84 -8.57
CA ASP A 24 -20.66 -1.94 -8.92
C ASP A 24 -21.96 -2.30 -8.16
N GLU A 25 -23.03 -1.57 -8.41
CA GLU A 25 -24.34 -1.79 -7.78
C GLU A 25 -24.93 -3.18 -8.06
N ASN A 26 -24.51 -3.82 -9.15
CA ASN A 26 -24.94 -5.15 -9.55
C ASN A 26 -24.01 -6.29 -9.09
N GLY A 27 -23.00 -5.96 -8.29
CA GLY A 27 -22.01 -6.92 -7.81
C GLY A 27 -20.93 -7.30 -8.84
N ASN A 28 -20.81 -6.57 -9.93
CA ASN A 28 -19.77 -6.79 -10.92
C ASN A 28 -18.45 -6.14 -10.50
N ILE A 29 -17.34 -6.81 -10.77
CA ILE A 29 -16.01 -6.29 -10.48
C ILE A 29 -15.68 -5.17 -11.49
N THR A 30 -15.36 -3.98 -10.99
CA THR A 30 -14.99 -2.83 -11.81
C THR A 30 -13.48 -2.70 -12.03
N ASP A 31 -12.67 -3.34 -11.19
CA ASP A 31 -11.21 -3.43 -11.30
C ASP A 31 -10.75 -4.78 -10.73
N ASP A 32 -10.17 -5.62 -11.58
CA ASP A 32 -9.70 -6.96 -11.24
C ASP A 32 -8.18 -7.04 -10.98
N THR A 33 -7.51 -5.91 -10.85
CA THR A 33 -6.05 -5.83 -10.68
C THR A 33 -5.55 -6.75 -9.55
N ARG A 34 -6.26 -6.77 -8.42
CA ARG A 34 -5.88 -7.59 -7.26
C ARG A 34 -6.03 -9.09 -7.52
N ILE A 35 -7.05 -9.48 -8.25
CA ILE A 35 -7.21 -10.88 -8.67
C ILE A 35 -6.07 -11.27 -9.59
N ARG A 36 -5.80 -10.46 -10.62
CA ARG A 36 -4.69 -10.72 -11.56
C ARG A 36 -3.33 -10.79 -10.86
N GLY A 37 -3.12 -9.95 -9.84
CA GLY A 37 -1.89 -9.95 -9.05
C GLY A 37 -1.64 -11.26 -8.28
N ALA A 38 -2.69 -11.96 -7.89
CA ALA A 38 -2.60 -13.24 -7.17
C ALA A 38 -2.46 -14.45 -8.10
N LEU A 39 -2.78 -14.30 -9.39
CA LEU A 39 -2.80 -15.44 -10.33
C LEU A 39 -1.47 -16.18 -10.44
N PRO A 40 -0.30 -15.56 -10.50
CA PRO A 40 0.95 -16.30 -10.58
C PRO A 40 1.13 -17.31 -9.46
N THR A 41 0.85 -16.92 -8.22
CA THR A 41 0.91 -17.81 -7.05
C THR A 41 -0.12 -18.93 -7.15
N LEU A 42 -1.37 -18.60 -7.41
CA LEU A 42 -2.47 -19.57 -7.47
C LEU A 42 -2.26 -20.57 -8.61
N LYS A 43 -1.87 -20.11 -9.78
CA LYS A 43 -1.60 -20.98 -10.94
C LYS A 43 -0.40 -21.88 -10.73
N LYS A 44 0.65 -21.41 -10.05
CA LYS A 44 1.82 -22.24 -9.68
C LYS A 44 1.39 -23.45 -8.85
N ILE A 45 0.59 -23.23 -7.83
CA ILE A 45 0.12 -24.29 -6.94
C ILE A 45 -0.71 -25.33 -7.70
N LEU A 46 -1.64 -24.86 -8.54
CA LEU A 46 -2.47 -25.76 -9.36
C LEU A 46 -1.64 -26.53 -10.41
N ALA A 47 -0.71 -25.85 -11.08
CA ALA A 47 0.16 -26.47 -12.08
C ALA A 47 1.06 -27.56 -11.50
N ASP A 48 1.45 -27.41 -10.23
CA ASP A 48 2.25 -28.41 -9.52
C ASP A 48 1.42 -29.61 -9.02
N GLY A 49 0.11 -29.59 -9.22
CA GLY A 49 -0.78 -30.65 -8.75
C GLY A 49 -1.30 -30.48 -7.32
N GLY A 50 -1.26 -29.27 -6.80
CA GLY A 50 -1.86 -28.92 -5.51
C GLY A 50 -3.34 -28.60 -5.60
N ALA A 51 -4.02 -28.57 -4.44
CA ALA A 51 -5.35 -28.02 -4.25
C ALA A 51 -5.25 -26.67 -3.54
N LEU A 52 -6.18 -25.76 -3.86
CA LEU A 52 -6.21 -24.42 -3.30
C LEU A 52 -7.36 -24.22 -2.33
N ILE A 53 -7.06 -23.63 -1.19
CA ILE A 53 -8.03 -23.02 -0.29
C ILE A 53 -7.69 -21.53 -0.26
N ILE A 54 -8.55 -20.70 -0.87
CA ILE A 54 -8.32 -19.26 -0.98
C ILE A 54 -9.08 -18.55 0.13
N MET A 55 -8.39 -17.69 0.86
CA MET A 55 -8.99 -16.83 1.87
C MET A 55 -8.62 -15.38 1.66
N SER A 56 -9.59 -14.50 1.87
CA SER A 56 -9.46 -13.06 1.71
C SER A 56 -10.48 -12.30 2.56
N HIS A 57 -10.33 -10.99 2.58
CA HIS A 57 -11.35 -10.08 3.09
C HIS A 57 -11.95 -9.25 1.96
N MET A 58 -13.10 -8.65 2.22
CA MET A 58 -13.73 -7.64 1.37
C MET A 58 -14.39 -6.59 2.24
N GLY A 59 -14.08 -5.32 1.99
CA GLY A 59 -14.67 -4.18 2.70
C GLY A 59 -14.37 -4.15 4.20
N LYS A 60 -15.28 -3.50 4.94
CA LYS A 60 -15.17 -3.32 6.39
C LYS A 60 -16.46 -3.74 7.08
N PRO A 61 -16.79 -5.04 7.13
CA PRO A 61 -18.04 -5.53 7.71
C PRO A 61 -18.08 -5.50 9.25
N LYS A 62 -16.97 -5.18 9.91
CA LYS A 62 -16.86 -5.01 11.38
C LYS A 62 -17.30 -6.25 12.18
N GLY A 63 -16.89 -7.43 11.74
CA GLY A 63 -17.19 -8.69 12.43
C GLY A 63 -18.63 -9.15 12.28
N LYS A 64 -19.35 -8.70 11.26
CA LYS A 64 -20.75 -9.07 11.01
C LYS A 64 -20.95 -9.54 9.58
N VAL A 65 -21.80 -10.54 9.39
CA VAL A 65 -22.18 -11.01 8.07
C VAL A 65 -23.02 -9.93 7.38
N GLN A 66 -22.58 -9.52 6.17
CA GLN A 66 -23.27 -8.54 5.33
C GLN A 66 -23.19 -8.99 3.88
N ALA A 67 -24.32 -9.22 3.24
CA ALA A 67 -24.38 -9.76 1.87
C ALA A 67 -23.55 -8.97 0.86
N LYS A 68 -23.50 -7.64 0.98
CA LYS A 68 -22.72 -6.76 0.09
C LYS A 68 -21.22 -6.99 0.15
N TYR A 69 -20.72 -7.64 1.19
CA TYR A 69 -19.30 -7.95 1.38
C TYR A 69 -18.99 -9.45 1.25
N SER A 70 -19.95 -10.26 0.78
CA SER A 70 -19.70 -11.68 0.57
C SER A 70 -18.72 -11.91 -0.56
N LEU A 71 -17.71 -12.75 -0.34
CA LEU A 71 -16.79 -13.21 -1.37
C LEU A 71 -17.43 -14.17 -2.36
N GLY A 72 -18.60 -14.73 -2.04
CA GLY A 72 -19.38 -15.53 -2.98
C GLY A 72 -19.71 -14.80 -4.27
N GLN A 73 -19.82 -13.47 -4.23
CA GLN A 73 -20.10 -12.63 -5.40
C GLN A 73 -19.01 -12.69 -6.47
N ILE A 74 -17.76 -12.96 -6.09
CA ILE A 74 -16.61 -12.97 -7.01
C ILE A 74 -16.15 -14.37 -7.38
N LYS A 75 -16.78 -15.40 -6.85
CA LYS A 75 -16.41 -16.82 -7.06
C LYS A 75 -16.26 -17.17 -8.53
N ASP A 76 -17.23 -16.83 -9.36
CA ASP A 76 -17.22 -17.15 -10.78
C ASP A 76 -16.14 -16.36 -11.55
N ALA A 77 -15.91 -15.11 -11.18
CA ALA A 77 -14.84 -14.30 -11.77
C ALA A 77 -13.46 -14.88 -11.44
N VAL A 78 -13.25 -15.33 -10.23
CA VAL A 78 -11.99 -16.01 -9.81
C VAL A 78 -11.83 -17.32 -10.59
N GLY A 79 -12.89 -18.10 -10.73
CA GLY A 79 -12.88 -19.34 -11.49
C GLY A 79 -12.54 -19.12 -12.97
N LYS A 80 -13.11 -18.07 -13.57
CA LYS A 80 -12.81 -17.67 -14.95
C LYS A 80 -11.32 -17.28 -15.10
N ALA A 81 -10.80 -16.51 -14.16
CA ALA A 81 -9.40 -16.09 -14.19
C ALA A 81 -8.44 -17.27 -14.03
N LEU A 82 -8.79 -18.26 -13.22
CA LEU A 82 -7.98 -19.48 -13.00
C LEU A 82 -8.19 -20.55 -14.07
N GLY A 83 -9.30 -20.50 -14.82
CA GLY A 83 -9.67 -21.52 -15.79
C GLY A 83 -10.22 -22.81 -15.15
N VAL A 84 -10.72 -22.74 -13.93
CA VAL A 84 -11.30 -23.87 -13.19
C VAL A 84 -12.55 -23.43 -12.43
N GLU A 85 -13.43 -24.37 -12.13
CA GLU A 85 -14.57 -24.11 -11.26
C GLU A 85 -14.10 -23.88 -9.83
N VAL A 86 -14.61 -22.83 -9.17
CA VAL A 86 -14.30 -22.51 -7.78
C VAL A 86 -15.49 -22.92 -6.91
N LYS A 87 -15.25 -23.78 -5.93
CA LYS A 87 -16.21 -24.13 -4.88
C LYS A 87 -16.19 -23.02 -3.83
N PHE A 88 -17.30 -22.84 -3.13
CA PHE A 88 -17.45 -21.80 -2.11
C PHE A 88 -17.90 -22.39 -0.76
N ALA A 89 -17.20 -22.01 0.31
CA ALA A 89 -17.55 -22.34 1.67
C ALA A 89 -18.13 -21.11 2.38
N PRO A 90 -19.41 -21.11 2.75
CA PRO A 90 -20.09 -19.92 3.30
C PRO A 90 -19.71 -19.61 4.76
N ASP A 91 -18.95 -20.46 5.41
CA ASP A 91 -18.50 -20.27 6.80
C ASP A 91 -17.02 -20.66 6.93
N CYS A 92 -16.15 -19.68 7.12
CA CYS A 92 -14.72 -19.90 7.29
C CYS A 92 -14.39 -20.85 8.45
N ALA A 93 -15.16 -20.80 9.53
CA ALA A 93 -14.88 -21.58 10.74
C ALA A 93 -15.39 -23.03 10.64
N LYS A 94 -16.17 -23.36 9.63
CA LYS A 94 -16.86 -24.66 9.48
C LYS A 94 -16.67 -25.26 8.08
N ALA A 95 -15.48 -25.06 7.48
CA ALA A 95 -15.18 -25.50 6.12
C ALA A 95 -14.34 -26.80 6.07
N LYS A 96 -14.20 -27.53 7.18
CA LYS A 96 -13.33 -28.71 7.26
C LYS A 96 -13.76 -29.80 6.27
N ALA A 97 -15.06 -30.09 6.18
CA ALA A 97 -15.57 -31.12 5.25
C ALA A 97 -15.29 -30.76 3.79
N GLU A 98 -15.53 -29.50 3.40
CA GLU A 98 -15.27 -29.01 2.05
C GLU A 98 -13.75 -29.04 1.74
N ALA A 99 -12.93 -28.65 2.70
CA ALA A 99 -11.47 -28.67 2.55
C ALA A 99 -10.94 -30.10 2.40
N ASP A 100 -11.42 -31.02 3.23
CA ASP A 100 -11.00 -32.43 3.20
C ASP A 100 -11.39 -33.14 1.90
N SER A 101 -12.46 -32.71 1.25
CA SER A 101 -12.95 -33.29 0.00
C SER A 101 -12.20 -32.81 -1.26
N LEU A 102 -11.34 -31.78 -1.13
CA LEU A 102 -10.63 -31.23 -2.28
C LEU A 102 -9.63 -32.25 -2.87
N LYS A 103 -9.65 -32.35 -4.17
CA LYS A 103 -8.69 -33.12 -4.97
C LYS A 103 -7.69 -32.20 -5.65
N ALA A 104 -6.59 -32.77 -6.12
CA ALA A 104 -5.58 -32.04 -6.91
C ALA A 104 -6.25 -31.24 -8.03
N GLY A 105 -5.87 -29.97 -8.18
CA GLY A 105 -6.42 -29.06 -9.18
C GLY A 105 -7.74 -28.38 -8.80
N GLU A 106 -8.35 -28.77 -7.68
CA GLU A 106 -9.60 -28.15 -7.21
C GLU A 106 -9.34 -26.93 -6.34
N VAL A 107 -10.33 -26.01 -6.33
CA VAL A 107 -10.23 -24.72 -5.64
C VAL A 107 -11.45 -24.49 -4.76
N LEU A 108 -11.21 -24.13 -3.51
CA LEU A 108 -12.23 -23.73 -2.54
C LEU A 108 -11.97 -22.27 -2.14
N LEU A 109 -12.98 -21.41 -2.29
CA LEU A 109 -12.95 -20.04 -1.78
C LEU A 109 -13.73 -19.98 -0.47
N LEU A 110 -13.10 -19.50 0.59
CA LEU A 110 -13.77 -19.26 1.86
C LEU A 110 -14.51 -17.92 1.83
N GLU A 111 -15.56 -17.80 2.64
CA GLU A 111 -16.29 -16.55 2.86
C GLU A 111 -15.39 -15.48 3.50
N ASN A 112 -15.80 -14.24 3.45
CA ASN A 112 -15.08 -13.07 3.95
C ASN A 112 -14.60 -13.25 5.40
N LEU A 113 -13.28 -13.27 5.56
CA LEU A 113 -12.63 -13.43 6.87
C LEU A 113 -13.09 -12.37 7.89
N ARG A 114 -13.38 -11.15 7.43
CA ARG A 114 -13.78 -10.04 8.31
C ARG A 114 -15.24 -10.08 8.76
N PHE A 115 -15.98 -11.13 8.37
CA PHE A 115 -17.25 -11.43 9.02
C PHE A 115 -17.05 -11.93 10.44
N TYR A 116 -15.82 -12.35 10.77
CA TYR A 116 -15.43 -12.82 12.09
C TYR A 116 -14.60 -11.76 12.82
N PRO A 117 -15.01 -11.34 14.04
CA PRO A 117 -14.19 -10.39 14.84
C PRO A 117 -12.80 -10.95 15.16
N GLU A 118 -12.67 -12.27 15.19
CA GLU A 118 -11.41 -12.99 15.44
C GLU A 118 -10.36 -12.72 14.36
N GLU A 119 -10.75 -12.38 13.14
CA GLU A 119 -9.78 -12.04 12.09
C GLU A 119 -8.92 -10.85 12.50
N GLU A 120 -9.53 -9.76 12.92
CA GLU A 120 -8.81 -8.57 13.37
C GLU A 120 -8.33 -8.67 14.82
N GLY A 121 -8.94 -9.57 15.61
CA GLY A 121 -8.55 -9.83 17.00
C GLY A 121 -8.82 -8.67 17.95
N LYS A 122 -9.82 -7.84 17.64
CA LYS A 122 -10.25 -6.71 18.45
C LYS A 122 -11.62 -6.96 19.06
N PRO A 123 -11.84 -6.61 20.34
CA PRO A 123 -13.17 -6.69 20.94
C PRO A 123 -14.18 -5.85 20.16
N VAL A 124 -15.40 -6.36 20.04
CA VAL A 124 -16.51 -5.69 19.36
C VAL A 124 -17.59 -5.37 20.39
N GLY A 125 -18.18 -4.16 20.30
CA GLY A 125 -19.29 -3.75 21.16
C GLY A 125 -18.89 -3.29 22.57
N ILE A 126 -17.61 -2.99 22.80
CA ILE A 126 -17.10 -2.47 24.06
C ILE A 126 -16.12 -1.32 23.80
N ASP A 127 -16.26 -0.22 24.55
CA ASP A 127 -15.38 0.94 24.43
C ASP A 127 -14.03 0.68 25.11
N LYS A 128 -12.98 1.32 24.59
CA LYS A 128 -11.61 1.15 25.11
C LYS A 128 -11.46 1.66 26.56
N GLU A 129 -12.26 2.62 26.94
CA GLU A 129 -12.29 3.20 28.28
C GLU A 129 -13.11 2.37 29.28
N ASP A 130 -13.86 1.36 28.80
CA ASP A 130 -14.61 0.47 29.68
C ASP A 130 -13.66 -0.37 30.54
N PRO A 131 -13.88 -0.46 31.87
CA PRO A 131 -13.04 -1.27 32.76
C PRO A 131 -12.93 -2.75 32.35
N ALA A 132 -13.92 -3.29 31.63
CA ALA A 132 -13.93 -4.67 31.16
C ALA A 132 -13.17 -4.84 29.81
N TYR A 133 -12.66 -3.76 29.20
CA TYR A 133 -12.03 -3.84 27.87
C TYR A 133 -10.81 -4.75 27.82
N GLU A 134 -9.92 -4.68 28.82
CA GLU A 134 -8.70 -5.48 28.85
C GLU A 134 -9.00 -6.99 28.95
N GLU A 135 -10.02 -7.38 29.73
CA GLU A 135 -10.44 -8.78 29.79
C GLU A 135 -11.08 -9.22 28.47
N ALA A 136 -11.93 -8.38 27.86
CA ALA A 136 -12.53 -8.64 26.54
C ALA A 136 -11.44 -8.81 25.46
N LYS A 137 -10.40 -7.97 25.52
CA LYS A 137 -9.25 -8.04 24.60
C LYS A 137 -8.48 -9.35 24.78
N LYS A 138 -8.25 -9.78 26.01
CA LYS A 138 -7.57 -11.05 26.31
C LYS A 138 -8.36 -12.26 25.79
N GLN A 139 -9.68 -12.27 26.01
CA GLN A 139 -10.58 -13.31 25.49
C GLN A 139 -10.59 -13.32 23.96
N MET A 140 -10.62 -12.16 23.32
CA MET A 140 -10.59 -12.04 21.86
C MET A 140 -9.27 -12.57 21.30
N LYS A 141 -8.13 -12.33 21.94
CA LYS A 141 -6.85 -12.88 21.51
C LYS A 141 -6.81 -14.41 21.59
N ALA A 142 -7.42 -14.99 22.62
CA ALA A 142 -7.57 -16.45 22.71
C ALA A 142 -8.47 -16.98 21.58
N SER A 143 -9.62 -16.33 21.31
CA SER A 143 -10.51 -16.70 20.22
C SER A 143 -9.85 -16.52 18.84
N GLN A 144 -9.03 -15.50 18.66
CA GLN A 144 -8.25 -15.30 17.44
C GLN A 144 -7.29 -16.46 17.17
N LYS A 145 -6.60 -16.95 18.19
CA LYS A 145 -5.71 -18.11 18.05
C LYS A 145 -6.48 -19.37 17.66
N GLU A 146 -7.64 -19.62 18.27
CA GLU A 146 -8.49 -20.75 17.89
C GLU A 146 -9.00 -20.65 16.47
N PHE A 147 -9.41 -19.44 16.02
CA PHE A 147 -9.82 -19.21 14.65
C PHE A 147 -8.67 -19.47 13.65
N ALA A 148 -7.48 -18.97 13.95
CA ALA A 148 -6.29 -19.21 13.13
C ALA A 148 -5.93 -20.69 13.07
N LYS A 149 -6.01 -21.40 14.19
CA LYS A 149 -5.79 -22.85 14.27
C LYS A 149 -6.80 -23.63 13.43
N THR A 150 -8.06 -23.21 13.45
CA THR A 150 -9.12 -23.81 12.64
C THR A 150 -8.81 -23.65 11.15
N LEU A 151 -8.47 -22.43 10.69
CA LEU A 151 -8.06 -22.17 9.31
C LEU A 151 -6.85 -23.03 8.91
N ALA A 152 -5.84 -23.10 9.78
CA ALA A 152 -4.64 -23.90 9.53
C ALA A 152 -4.94 -25.40 9.39
N SER A 153 -5.96 -25.89 10.08
CA SER A 153 -6.36 -27.32 10.04
C SER A 153 -6.85 -27.76 8.66
N TYR A 154 -7.20 -26.84 7.78
CA TYR A 154 -7.71 -27.15 6.44
C TYR A 154 -6.63 -27.53 5.44
N ALA A 155 -5.36 -27.25 5.72
CA ALA A 155 -4.31 -27.32 4.71
C ALA A 155 -3.01 -27.93 5.25
N ASP A 156 -2.16 -28.35 4.32
CA ASP A 156 -0.82 -28.87 4.59
C ASP A 156 0.24 -27.78 4.64
N CYS A 157 0.01 -26.66 3.96
CA CYS A 157 0.91 -25.52 3.91
C CYS A 157 0.15 -24.20 3.82
N TYR A 158 0.85 -23.12 4.19
CA TYR A 158 0.33 -21.75 4.20
C TYR A 158 1.16 -20.85 3.28
N VAL A 159 0.48 -20.09 2.43
CA VAL A 159 1.09 -19.09 1.56
C VAL A 159 0.45 -17.72 1.83
N ASN A 160 1.28 -16.73 2.16
CA ASN A 160 0.81 -15.35 2.29
C ASN A 160 1.19 -14.57 1.02
N ASP A 161 0.18 -14.13 0.28
CA ASP A 161 0.32 -13.35 -0.95
C ASP A 161 -0.45 -12.02 -0.90
N ALA A 162 -0.73 -11.55 0.32
CA ALA A 162 -1.52 -10.34 0.59
C ALA A 162 -0.67 -9.24 1.22
N PHE A 163 0.14 -8.55 0.41
CA PHE A 163 1.02 -7.50 0.91
C PHE A 163 0.24 -6.32 1.51
N GLY A 164 -0.89 -5.94 0.93
CA GLY A 164 -1.72 -4.82 1.40
C GLY A 164 -2.19 -4.96 2.86
N THR A 165 -2.22 -6.17 3.41
CA THR A 165 -2.60 -6.46 4.80
C THR A 165 -1.44 -6.96 5.66
N ALA A 166 -0.22 -6.98 5.12
CA ALA A 166 0.96 -7.53 5.81
C ALA A 166 1.36 -6.73 7.06
N HIS A 167 0.95 -5.47 7.17
CA HIS A 167 1.19 -4.60 8.33
C HIS A 167 0.23 -4.86 9.50
N ARG A 168 -0.75 -5.75 9.31
CA ARG A 168 -1.74 -6.10 10.34
C ARG A 168 -1.49 -7.51 10.87
N LYS A 169 -1.46 -7.64 12.19
CA LYS A 169 -1.35 -8.95 12.85
C LYS A 169 -2.73 -9.59 12.98
N HIS A 170 -3.35 -9.89 11.83
CA HIS A 170 -4.64 -10.57 11.78
C HIS A 170 -4.47 -12.10 11.86
N ALA A 171 -5.58 -12.81 12.09
CA ALA A 171 -5.55 -14.26 12.16
C ALA A 171 -4.99 -14.90 10.88
N SER A 172 -5.49 -14.46 9.72
CA SER A 172 -5.11 -15.04 8.43
C SER A 172 -3.78 -14.55 7.85
N THR A 173 -3.26 -13.42 8.34
CA THR A 173 -2.03 -12.80 7.79
C THR A 173 -0.79 -13.09 8.63
N ALA A 174 -0.94 -13.37 9.90
CA ALA A 174 0.19 -13.55 10.80
C ALA A 174 -0.03 -14.71 11.80
N VAL A 175 -1.11 -14.70 12.56
CA VAL A 175 -1.31 -15.68 13.65
C VAL A 175 -1.34 -17.13 13.13
N ILE A 176 -1.95 -17.33 11.96
CA ILE A 176 -2.05 -18.66 11.31
C ILE A 176 -0.67 -19.29 11.06
N ALA A 177 0.36 -18.50 10.83
CA ALA A 177 1.71 -18.99 10.56
C ALA A 177 2.31 -19.77 11.75
N ASP A 178 1.86 -19.51 12.97
CA ASP A 178 2.29 -20.22 14.17
C ASP A 178 1.90 -21.70 14.17
N TYR A 179 0.94 -22.09 13.33
CA TYR A 179 0.42 -23.46 13.22
C TYR A 179 1.02 -24.25 12.06
N PHE A 180 2.05 -23.70 11.42
CA PHE A 180 2.80 -24.36 10.34
C PHE A 180 4.29 -24.34 10.64
N ASP A 181 4.96 -25.45 10.34
CA ASP A 181 6.42 -25.51 10.41
C ASP A 181 7.06 -24.58 9.38
N ALA A 182 8.31 -24.20 9.61
CA ALA A 182 9.07 -23.33 8.72
C ALA A 182 9.12 -23.83 7.26
N ASP A 183 9.10 -25.16 7.07
CA ASP A 183 9.11 -25.78 5.75
C ASP A 183 7.74 -25.80 5.06
N ASN A 184 6.68 -25.47 5.77
CA ASN A 184 5.30 -25.50 5.28
C ASN A 184 4.62 -24.12 5.29
N LYS A 185 5.39 -23.05 5.36
CA LYS A 185 4.90 -21.68 5.23
C LYS A 185 5.85 -20.85 4.37
N MET A 186 5.30 -20.01 3.51
CA MET A 186 6.07 -19.24 2.55
C MET A 186 5.32 -18.01 2.07
N LEU A 187 6.06 -17.06 1.48
CA LEU A 187 5.49 -15.93 0.78
C LEU A 187 5.08 -16.35 -0.64
N GLY A 188 3.99 -15.78 -1.15
CA GLY A 188 3.64 -15.88 -2.56
C GLY A 188 4.51 -14.96 -3.42
N TYR A 189 4.38 -15.09 -4.73
CA TYR A 189 5.17 -14.29 -5.69
C TYR A 189 4.93 -12.79 -5.57
N LEU A 190 3.67 -12.36 -5.38
CA LEU A 190 3.36 -10.94 -5.22
C LEU A 190 4.02 -10.40 -3.95
N MET A 191 3.90 -11.13 -2.85
CA MET A 191 4.51 -10.74 -1.58
C MET A 191 6.04 -10.66 -1.69
N GLU A 192 6.67 -11.63 -2.35
CA GLU A 192 8.13 -11.61 -2.58
C GLU A 192 8.57 -10.39 -3.37
N LYS A 193 7.84 -10.04 -4.43
CA LYS A 193 8.12 -8.84 -5.24
C LYS A 193 7.99 -7.56 -4.43
N GLU A 194 6.94 -7.43 -3.62
CA GLU A 194 6.72 -6.25 -2.78
C GLU A 194 7.83 -6.12 -1.73
N VAL A 195 8.21 -7.20 -1.07
CA VAL A 195 9.31 -7.20 -0.09
C VAL A 195 10.64 -6.84 -0.76
N GLN A 196 10.91 -7.39 -1.95
CA GLN A 196 12.12 -7.04 -2.71
C GLN A 196 12.13 -5.57 -3.13
N ALA A 197 10.98 -5.02 -3.52
CA ALA A 197 10.86 -3.61 -3.87
C ALA A 197 11.21 -2.71 -2.67
N VAL A 198 10.75 -3.04 -1.48
CA VAL A 198 11.11 -2.33 -0.25
C VAL A 198 12.61 -2.45 0.04
N ASP A 199 13.17 -3.64 -0.07
CA ASP A 199 14.60 -3.88 0.15
C ASP A 199 15.47 -3.06 -0.81
N ASN A 200 15.04 -2.89 -2.05
CA ASN A 200 15.78 -2.11 -3.06
C ASN A 200 15.89 -0.63 -2.71
N ILE A 201 14.98 -0.09 -1.91
CA ILE A 201 15.01 1.32 -1.48
C ILE A 201 15.48 1.53 -0.04
N LEU A 202 15.53 0.49 0.79
CA LEU A 202 15.95 0.61 2.20
C LEU A 202 17.28 -0.06 2.51
N SER A 203 17.60 -1.17 1.86
CA SER A 203 18.76 -2.01 2.19
C SER A 203 19.76 -2.10 1.05
N ASN A 204 19.31 -2.19 -0.20
CA ASN A 204 20.14 -2.36 -1.39
C ASN A 204 20.21 -1.08 -2.23
N ILE A 205 20.47 0.04 -1.56
CA ILE A 205 20.41 1.37 -2.18
C ILE A 205 21.57 1.57 -3.14
N LYS A 206 21.23 1.91 -4.39
CA LYS A 206 22.20 2.43 -5.37
C LYS A 206 22.07 3.94 -5.41
N ARG A 207 23.19 4.64 -5.23
CA ARG A 207 23.21 6.09 -5.15
C ARG A 207 23.49 6.73 -6.51
N PRO A 208 23.00 7.93 -6.78
CA PRO A 208 22.16 8.77 -5.89
C PRO A 208 20.76 8.22 -5.66
N PHE A 209 20.24 8.40 -4.46
CA PHE A 209 18.86 8.06 -4.09
C PHE A 209 18.04 9.34 -3.94
N THR A 210 16.99 9.47 -4.74
CA THR A 210 16.02 10.57 -4.68
C THR A 210 14.67 10.03 -4.22
N ALA A 211 14.18 10.55 -3.10
CA ALA A 211 12.84 10.30 -2.61
C ALA A 211 11.93 11.51 -2.84
N ILE A 212 10.71 11.27 -3.29
CA ILE A 212 9.70 12.30 -3.56
C ILE A 212 8.50 12.01 -2.67
N MET A 213 8.27 12.89 -1.71
CA MET A 213 7.16 12.83 -0.76
C MET A 213 6.20 13.98 -1.04
N GLY A 214 5.00 13.65 -1.49
CA GLY A 214 3.94 14.61 -1.74
C GLY A 214 2.75 14.43 -0.81
N GLY A 215 1.79 15.31 -0.93
CA GLY A 215 0.56 15.28 -0.15
C GLY A 215 0.30 16.58 0.60
N SER A 216 -0.81 16.64 1.34
CA SER A 216 -1.27 17.87 1.98
C SER A 216 -0.74 18.10 3.41
N LYS A 217 -0.27 17.04 4.08
CA LYS A 217 0.08 17.08 5.51
C LYS A 217 1.46 16.52 5.79
N VAL A 218 2.31 17.33 6.44
CA VAL A 218 3.63 16.92 6.95
C VAL A 218 3.46 15.82 8.00
N SER A 219 2.47 15.97 8.88
CA SER A 219 2.21 15.03 9.98
C SER A 219 1.98 13.59 9.51
N THR A 220 1.42 13.38 8.33
CA THR A 220 1.19 12.05 7.78
C THR A 220 2.43 11.42 7.14
N LYS A 221 3.46 12.22 6.87
CA LYS A 221 4.69 11.79 6.17
C LYS A 221 5.92 11.77 7.06
N ILE A 222 5.82 12.26 8.30
CA ILE A 222 6.99 12.46 9.16
C ILE A 222 7.74 11.15 9.44
N GLY A 223 7.05 10.06 9.68
CA GLY A 223 7.71 8.77 9.95
C GLY A 223 8.54 8.28 8.76
N ILE A 224 8.04 8.47 7.54
CA ILE A 224 8.77 8.14 6.31
C ILE A 224 9.96 9.07 6.12
N ILE A 225 9.74 10.38 6.28
CA ILE A 225 10.80 11.39 6.12
C ILE A 225 11.96 11.12 7.08
N GLU A 226 11.66 10.86 8.35
CA GLU A 226 12.68 10.56 9.37
C GLU A 226 13.49 9.30 9.03
N ASN A 227 12.82 8.23 8.62
CA ASN A 227 13.51 6.98 8.27
C ASN A 227 14.36 7.12 6.99
N LEU A 228 13.91 7.91 6.04
CA LEU A 228 14.63 8.13 4.79
C LEU A 228 15.78 9.15 4.89
N MET A 229 15.76 10.02 5.90
CA MET A 229 16.74 11.12 6.01
C MET A 229 18.19 10.64 6.05
N ASP A 230 18.46 9.46 6.61
CA ASP A 230 19.79 8.85 6.62
C ASP A 230 20.11 8.07 5.34
N LYS A 231 19.17 7.91 4.44
CA LYS A 231 19.28 7.01 3.28
C LYS A 231 19.32 7.74 1.94
N VAL A 232 18.74 8.92 1.88
CA VAL A 232 18.58 9.68 0.63
C VAL A 232 19.71 10.67 0.39
N ASP A 233 19.99 10.95 -0.88
CA ASP A 233 20.87 12.05 -1.32
C ASP A 233 20.04 13.29 -1.63
N ASN A 234 18.86 13.11 -2.23
CA ASN A 234 17.90 14.17 -2.53
C ASN A 234 16.53 13.81 -1.93
N LEU A 235 15.91 14.79 -1.29
CA LEU A 235 14.54 14.67 -0.79
C LEU A 235 13.70 15.79 -1.37
N ILE A 236 12.73 15.42 -2.20
CA ILE A 236 11.74 16.35 -2.74
C ILE A 236 10.52 16.28 -1.85
N LEU A 237 10.11 17.40 -1.28
CA LEU A 237 8.84 17.55 -0.60
C LEU A 237 7.93 18.42 -1.48
N CYS A 238 6.75 17.93 -1.79
CA CYS A 238 5.85 18.57 -2.73
C CYS A 238 4.37 18.45 -2.28
N GLY A 239 3.49 19.08 -3.05
CA GLY A 239 2.08 19.14 -2.72
C GLY A 239 1.74 20.18 -1.66
N GLY A 240 0.57 20.08 -1.07
CA GLY A 240 0.07 21.08 -0.12
C GLY A 240 0.91 21.25 1.15
N MET A 241 1.64 20.21 1.56
CA MET A 241 2.51 20.32 2.73
C MET A 241 3.62 21.37 2.59
N THR A 242 4.01 21.74 1.36
CA THR A 242 5.05 22.73 1.13
C THR A 242 4.68 24.12 1.63
N TYR A 243 3.40 24.43 1.72
CA TYR A 243 2.94 25.72 2.25
C TYR A 243 3.11 25.81 3.77
N THR A 244 3.08 24.68 4.47
CA THR A 244 3.49 24.62 5.88
C THR A 244 4.97 24.98 6.03
N PHE A 245 5.84 24.49 5.16
CA PHE A 245 7.25 24.85 5.12
C PHE A 245 7.46 26.34 4.78
N ALA A 246 6.74 26.84 3.78
CA ALA A 246 6.84 28.25 3.39
C ALA A 246 6.45 29.19 4.53
N LYS A 247 5.32 28.91 5.22
CA LYS A 247 4.88 29.69 6.37
C LYS A 247 5.86 29.58 7.54
N ALA A 248 6.38 28.39 7.82
CA ALA A 248 7.37 28.17 8.87
C ALA A 248 8.63 29.05 8.68
N GLN A 249 9.00 29.33 7.43
CA GLN A 249 10.13 30.17 7.06
C GLN A 249 9.78 31.66 6.94
N GLY A 250 8.60 32.07 7.40
CA GLY A 250 8.13 33.45 7.38
C GLY A 250 7.42 33.90 6.10
N GLY A 251 7.13 32.97 5.18
CA GLY A 251 6.43 33.27 3.94
C GLY A 251 4.94 33.53 4.10
N LYS A 252 4.35 34.13 3.07
CA LYS A 252 2.91 34.35 2.95
C LYS A 252 2.32 33.32 2.02
N ILE A 253 1.27 32.63 2.45
CA ILE A 253 0.68 31.50 1.73
C ILE A 253 -0.77 31.70 1.29
N GLY A 254 -1.34 32.90 1.53
CA GLY A 254 -2.74 33.20 1.22
C GLY A 254 -3.68 32.22 1.89
N ASN A 255 -4.61 31.65 1.11
CA ASN A 255 -5.56 30.63 1.59
C ASN A 255 -5.04 29.19 1.41
N SER A 256 -3.76 29.00 1.14
CA SER A 256 -3.18 27.68 0.93
C SER A 256 -3.34 26.80 2.16
N ILE A 257 -3.50 25.49 1.94
CA ILE A 257 -3.55 24.52 3.05
C ILE A 257 -2.30 24.60 3.90
N CYS A 258 -2.46 24.52 5.22
CA CYS A 258 -1.36 24.60 6.17
C CYS A 258 -1.69 23.89 7.47
N GLU A 259 -0.72 23.19 8.01
CA GLU A 259 -0.77 22.66 9.39
C GLU A 259 -0.08 23.67 10.34
N ASP A 260 -0.83 24.63 10.85
CA ASP A 260 -0.30 25.70 11.70
C ASP A 260 0.36 25.20 12.99
N ASP A 261 -0.03 24.04 13.49
CA ASP A 261 0.56 23.38 14.66
C ASP A 261 1.85 22.57 14.33
N LYS A 262 2.28 22.54 13.06
CA LYS A 262 3.45 21.78 12.58
C LYS A 262 4.56 22.66 12.00
N LEU A 263 4.51 23.97 12.21
CA LEU A 263 5.54 24.90 11.71
C LEU A 263 6.92 24.57 12.27
N GLN A 264 7.04 24.26 13.55
CA GLN A 264 8.30 23.88 14.17
C GLN A 264 8.82 22.56 13.61
N LEU A 265 7.93 21.58 13.38
CA LEU A 265 8.29 20.31 12.77
C LEU A 265 8.89 20.52 11.37
N ALA A 266 8.34 21.43 10.57
CA ALA A 266 8.85 21.78 9.25
C ALA A 266 10.28 22.37 9.36
N LEU A 267 10.52 23.28 10.29
CA LEU A 267 11.87 23.84 10.54
C LEU A 267 12.85 22.76 10.99
N ASP A 268 12.43 21.83 11.83
CA ASP A 268 13.28 20.73 12.30
C ASP A 268 13.71 19.82 11.15
N ILE A 269 12.80 19.53 10.21
CA ILE A 269 13.10 18.74 8.99
C ILE A 269 14.17 19.46 8.14
N ILE A 270 14.04 20.77 7.94
CA ILE A 270 15.02 21.57 7.19
C ILE A 270 16.41 21.49 7.84
N GLU A 271 16.47 21.64 9.16
CA GLU A 271 17.73 21.54 9.91
C GLU A 271 18.33 20.14 9.87
N GLN A 272 17.54 19.11 9.98
CA GLN A 272 17.99 17.71 9.86
C GLN A 272 18.58 17.43 8.48
N ALA A 273 17.94 17.91 7.42
CA ALA A 273 18.45 17.76 6.06
C ALA A 273 19.84 18.43 5.89
N LYS A 274 19.98 19.65 6.41
CA LYS A 274 21.29 20.34 6.41
C LYS A 274 22.36 19.58 7.17
N ALA A 275 22.03 19.14 8.40
CA ALA A 275 22.97 18.41 9.26
C ALA A 275 23.45 17.11 8.64
N LYS A 276 22.60 16.45 7.85
CA LYS A 276 22.89 15.16 7.21
C LYS A 276 23.37 15.29 5.76
N GLY A 277 23.52 16.51 5.26
CA GLY A 277 23.98 16.74 3.89
C GLY A 277 22.98 16.32 2.80
N VAL A 278 21.69 16.24 3.14
CA VAL A 278 20.63 15.91 2.20
C VAL A 278 20.22 17.16 1.43
N ASN A 279 20.14 17.04 0.10
CA ASN A 279 19.59 18.09 -0.74
C ASN A 279 18.06 18.10 -0.64
N LEU A 280 17.53 19.05 0.14
CA LEU A 280 16.11 19.22 0.35
C LEU A 280 15.54 20.17 -0.72
N VAL A 281 14.60 19.70 -1.54
CA VAL A 281 13.96 20.48 -2.60
C VAL A 281 12.51 20.75 -2.19
N LEU A 282 12.18 22.02 -1.93
CA LEU A 282 10.86 22.48 -1.51
C LEU A 282 10.08 23.22 -2.59
N GLY A 283 10.79 23.68 -3.63
CA GLY A 283 10.23 24.51 -4.68
C GLY A 283 10.31 26.01 -4.37
N SER A 284 10.25 26.81 -5.42
CA SER A 284 10.39 28.28 -5.37
C SER A 284 9.14 29.02 -5.87
N ASP A 285 8.35 28.39 -6.73
CA ASP A 285 7.14 28.96 -7.30
C ASP A 285 5.98 27.97 -7.26
N CYS A 286 4.76 28.47 -7.41
CA CYS A 286 3.56 27.65 -7.48
C CYS A 286 2.56 28.23 -8.47
N VAL A 287 1.65 27.37 -8.92
CA VAL A 287 0.44 27.77 -9.64
C VAL A 287 -0.63 28.00 -8.57
N ALA A 288 -0.99 29.27 -8.38
CA ALA A 288 -2.04 29.67 -7.45
C ALA A 288 -3.37 29.79 -8.18
N ALA A 289 -4.45 29.50 -7.47
CA ALA A 289 -5.82 29.60 -7.94
C ALA A 289 -6.64 30.48 -7.01
N ASP A 290 -7.66 31.15 -7.56
CA ASP A 290 -8.57 32.01 -6.80
C ASP A 290 -9.70 31.23 -6.09
N ASN A 291 -9.85 29.93 -6.41
CA ASN A 291 -10.71 29.00 -5.69
C ASN A 291 -10.29 27.55 -5.95
N PHE A 292 -10.85 26.62 -5.19
CA PHE A 292 -10.58 25.19 -5.35
C PHE A 292 -11.50 24.59 -6.41
N SER A 293 -11.16 24.82 -7.69
CA SER A 293 -11.93 24.38 -8.86
C SER A 293 -11.03 24.21 -10.07
N ASN A 294 -11.39 23.28 -10.96
CA ASN A 294 -10.73 23.15 -12.27
C ASN A 294 -10.98 24.38 -13.18
N ASP A 295 -12.03 25.17 -12.91
CA ASP A 295 -12.36 26.38 -13.64
C ASP A 295 -11.78 27.65 -13.01
N ALA A 296 -11.00 27.53 -11.95
CA ALA A 296 -10.40 28.67 -11.27
C ALA A 296 -9.48 29.48 -12.20
N ASN A 297 -9.41 30.79 -11.96
CA ASN A 297 -8.36 31.60 -12.52
C ASN A 297 -7.02 31.23 -11.86
N THR A 298 -5.96 31.21 -12.64
CA THR A 298 -4.63 30.80 -12.17
C THR A 298 -3.57 31.84 -12.46
N GLN A 299 -2.55 31.87 -11.61
CA GLN A 299 -1.34 32.67 -11.83
C GLN A 299 -0.13 31.95 -11.22
N VAL A 300 1.04 32.17 -11.81
CA VAL A 300 2.30 31.69 -11.24
C VAL A 300 2.83 32.74 -10.27
N VAL A 301 3.09 32.35 -9.04
CA VAL A 301 3.59 33.22 -7.98
C VAL A 301 4.74 32.55 -7.21
N PRO A 302 5.58 33.34 -6.50
CA PRO A 302 6.52 32.72 -5.56
C PRO A 302 5.76 31.89 -4.50
N ALA A 303 6.27 30.71 -4.18
CA ALA A 303 5.64 29.82 -3.21
C ALA A 303 5.60 30.41 -1.79
N ASN A 304 6.46 31.38 -1.48
CA ASN A 304 6.50 32.11 -0.20
C ASN A 304 5.79 33.45 -0.24
N ASN A 305 5.07 33.78 -1.30
CA ASN A 305 4.32 35.03 -1.45
C ASN A 305 3.07 34.82 -2.28
N VAL A 306 2.17 33.99 -1.78
CA VAL A 306 0.84 33.76 -2.39
C VAL A 306 -0.08 34.90 -1.98
N PRO A 307 -0.76 35.58 -2.93
CA PRO A 307 -1.65 36.69 -2.63
C PRO A 307 -2.84 36.28 -1.76
N ASP A 308 -3.37 37.24 -0.98
CA ASP A 308 -4.60 37.03 -0.21
C ASP A 308 -5.75 36.62 -1.14
N GLY A 309 -6.57 35.65 -0.70
CA GLY A 309 -7.67 35.12 -1.49
C GLY A 309 -7.25 34.08 -2.54
N TRP A 310 -5.96 33.84 -2.70
CA TRP A 310 -5.41 32.81 -3.60
C TRP A 310 -4.82 31.66 -2.80
N GLU A 311 -4.79 30.48 -3.40
CA GLU A 311 -4.21 29.28 -2.81
C GLU A 311 -3.32 28.55 -3.80
N GLY A 312 -2.21 28.00 -3.33
CA GLY A 312 -1.32 27.17 -4.14
C GLY A 312 -1.98 25.84 -4.47
N MET A 313 -1.97 25.47 -5.75
CA MET A 313 -2.63 24.25 -6.25
C MET A 313 -1.69 23.30 -6.97
N ASP A 314 -0.53 23.77 -7.42
CA ASP A 314 0.46 22.95 -8.12
C ASP A 314 1.84 23.61 -8.07
N ALA A 315 2.87 22.83 -8.37
CA ALA A 315 4.22 23.34 -8.55
C ALA A 315 4.30 24.23 -9.80
N GLY A 316 4.97 25.38 -9.68
CA GLY A 316 5.23 26.26 -10.80
C GLY A 316 6.35 25.76 -11.71
N PRO A 317 6.59 26.44 -12.85
CA PRO A 317 7.59 26.01 -13.82
C PRO A 317 9.02 25.87 -13.30
N GLN A 318 9.47 26.79 -12.44
CA GLN A 318 10.82 26.72 -11.83
C GLN A 318 10.92 25.54 -10.86
N THR A 319 9.87 25.28 -10.08
CA THR A 319 9.81 24.13 -9.17
C THR A 319 9.79 22.82 -9.95
N GLN A 320 9.04 22.73 -11.03
CA GLN A 320 9.02 21.55 -11.90
C GLN A 320 10.43 21.25 -12.45
N LYS A 321 11.16 22.27 -12.86
CA LYS A 321 12.55 22.14 -13.33
C LYS A 321 13.47 21.64 -12.20
N ALA A 322 13.34 22.19 -11.00
CA ALA A 322 14.11 21.77 -9.84
C ALA A 322 13.84 20.30 -9.47
N PHE A 323 12.60 19.85 -9.57
CA PHE A 323 12.23 18.45 -9.37
C PHE A 323 12.93 17.55 -10.40
N ALA A 324 12.85 17.92 -11.68
CA ALA A 324 13.50 17.14 -12.73
C ALA A 324 15.01 17.07 -12.55
N GLU A 325 15.66 18.16 -12.16
CA GLU A 325 17.10 18.20 -11.89
C GLU A 325 17.49 17.30 -10.70
N ALA A 326 16.68 17.27 -9.64
CA ALA A 326 16.95 16.43 -8.48
C ALA A 326 16.72 14.92 -8.75
N ILE A 327 15.90 14.58 -9.75
CA ILE A 327 15.65 13.21 -10.17
C ILE A 327 16.67 12.75 -11.22
N GLU A 328 17.16 13.66 -12.04
CA GLU A 328 18.13 13.34 -13.10
C GLU A 328 19.38 12.68 -12.52
N GLY A 329 19.81 11.58 -13.14
CA GLY A 329 21.00 10.84 -12.70
C GLY A 329 20.79 9.98 -11.45
N ALA A 330 19.62 9.99 -10.82
CA ALA A 330 19.35 9.12 -9.70
C ALA A 330 19.40 7.64 -10.12
N LYS A 331 19.87 6.79 -9.23
CA LYS A 331 19.92 5.33 -9.42
C LYS A 331 18.86 4.61 -8.63
N THR A 332 18.33 5.22 -7.58
CA THR A 332 17.21 4.74 -6.78
C THR A 332 16.21 5.88 -6.62
N ILE A 333 14.95 5.61 -6.89
CA ILE A 333 13.87 6.60 -6.82
C ILE A 333 12.69 6.00 -6.08
N LEU A 334 12.14 6.77 -5.13
CA LEU A 334 10.87 6.48 -4.48
C LEU A 334 9.93 7.66 -4.69
N TRP A 335 8.72 7.39 -5.18
CA TRP A 335 7.67 8.41 -5.28
C TRP A 335 6.43 8.01 -4.50
N ASN A 336 6.06 8.84 -3.53
CA ASN A 336 4.85 8.70 -2.72
C ASN A 336 4.18 10.07 -2.51
N GLY A 337 3.11 10.32 -3.22
CA GLY A 337 2.28 11.52 -3.12
C GLY A 337 2.46 12.53 -4.24
N PRO A 338 1.36 13.14 -4.71
CA PRO A 338 1.36 14.07 -5.84
C PRO A 338 1.93 15.44 -5.47
N ALA A 339 2.35 16.18 -6.49
CA ALA A 339 2.88 17.54 -6.36
C ALA A 339 1.79 18.63 -6.42
N GLY A 340 0.61 18.29 -6.91
CA GLY A 340 -0.51 19.22 -7.05
C GLY A 340 -1.85 18.53 -6.93
N VAL A 341 -2.92 19.29 -7.09
CA VAL A 341 -4.30 18.77 -7.11
C VAL A 341 -4.57 18.16 -8.48
N PHE A 342 -3.95 17.02 -8.72
CA PHE A 342 -3.88 16.34 -10.01
C PHE A 342 -5.23 15.84 -10.54
N GLU A 343 -6.24 15.76 -9.68
CA GLU A 343 -7.61 15.44 -10.06
C GLU A 343 -8.18 16.50 -11.02
N PHE A 344 -7.68 17.72 -10.93
CA PHE A 344 -8.00 18.81 -11.84
C PHE A 344 -6.92 18.91 -12.92
N ASP A 345 -7.31 18.89 -14.19
CA ASP A 345 -6.36 18.90 -15.31
C ASP A 345 -5.45 20.14 -15.33
N LYS A 346 -5.90 21.28 -14.81
CA LYS A 346 -5.10 22.50 -14.69
C LYS A 346 -3.93 22.38 -13.72
N PHE A 347 -3.97 21.41 -12.79
CA PHE A 347 -3.00 21.29 -11.69
C PHE A 347 -2.25 19.95 -11.74
N THR A 348 -1.99 19.46 -12.93
CA THR A 348 -1.26 18.19 -13.16
C THR A 348 0.21 18.39 -13.51
N ALA A 349 0.64 19.59 -13.86
CA ALA A 349 1.97 19.83 -14.43
C ALA A 349 3.11 19.43 -13.49
N GLY A 350 2.99 19.69 -12.19
CA GLY A 350 4.00 19.31 -11.22
C GLY A 350 4.15 17.79 -11.09
N SER A 351 3.06 17.08 -10.97
CA SER A 351 3.05 15.60 -10.90
C SER A 351 3.51 14.98 -12.22
N ARG A 352 3.13 15.57 -13.35
CA ARG A 352 3.60 15.13 -14.67
C ARG A 352 5.12 15.30 -14.83
N ALA A 353 5.66 16.43 -14.39
CA ALA A 353 7.11 16.68 -14.43
C ALA A 353 7.88 15.62 -13.63
N ILE A 354 7.37 15.25 -12.45
CA ILE A 354 7.93 14.17 -11.64
C ILE A 354 7.86 12.84 -12.39
N ALA A 355 6.69 12.48 -12.92
CA ALA A 355 6.50 11.22 -13.64
C ALA A 355 7.43 11.10 -14.86
N GLU A 356 7.56 12.16 -15.65
CA GLU A 356 8.43 12.21 -16.84
C GLU A 356 9.91 12.08 -16.45
N ALA A 357 10.33 12.76 -15.39
CA ALA A 357 11.71 12.69 -14.90
C ALA A 357 12.04 11.28 -14.35
N ILE A 358 11.11 10.66 -13.63
CA ILE A 358 11.26 9.28 -13.14
C ILE A 358 11.36 8.30 -14.32
N ALA A 359 10.47 8.44 -15.31
CA ALA A 359 10.47 7.58 -16.49
C ALA A 359 11.80 7.68 -17.25
N LYS A 360 12.30 8.89 -17.45
CA LYS A 360 13.61 9.12 -18.10
C LYS A 360 14.75 8.46 -17.30
N ALA A 361 14.81 8.69 -15.99
CA ALA A 361 15.84 8.09 -15.15
C ALA A 361 15.76 6.56 -15.15
N THR A 362 14.56 6.00 -15.19
CA THR A 362 14.34 4.55 -15.27
C THR A 362 14.85 3.99 -16.60
N ASP A 363 14.58 4.67 -17.72
CA ASP A 363 15.11 4.31 -19.03
C ASP A 363 16.65 4.31 -19.04
N GLU A 364 17.27 5.14 -18.21
CA GLU A 364 18.74 5.26 -18.04
C GLU A 364 19.30 4.28 -16.99
N GLY A 365 18.49 3.38 -16.47
CA GLY A 365 18.92 2.30 -15.58
C GLY A 365 18.63 2.51 -14.10
N ALA A 366 17.90 3.55 -13.70
CA ALA A 366 17.45 3.72 -12.32
C ALA A 366 16.42 2.67 -11.92
N TYR A 367 16.40 2.31 -10.63
CA TYR A 367 15.29 1.58 -10.02
C TYR A 367 14.30 2.59 -9.45
N SER A 368 13.05 2.52 -9.91
CA SER A 368 11.99 3.41 -9.46
C SER A 368 10.82 2.63 -8.85
N LEU A 369 10.46 3.00 -7.61
CA LEU A 369 9.31 2.48 -6.87
C LEU A 369 8.27 3.57 -6.73
N ILE A 370 7.05 3.27 -7.21
CA ILE A 370 5.89 4.15 -7.08
C ILE A 370 4.94 3.50 -6.06
N GLY A 371 4.55 4.24 -5.05
CA GLY A 371 3.65 3.73 -4.03
C GLY A 371 2.70 4.78 -3.48
N GLY A 372 1.55 4.29 -3.00
CA GLY A 372 0.45 5.14 -2.54
C GLY A 372 -0.59 5.38 -3.63
N GLY A 373 -1.87 5.41 -3.23
CA GLY A 373 -2.99 5.47 -4.18
C GLY A 373 -2.91 6.64 -5.16
N ASP A 374 -2.58 7.83 -4.66
CA ASP A 374 -2.54 9.04 -5.49
C ASP A 374 -1.38 9.03 -6.49
N SER A 375 -0.21 8.53 -6.08
CA SER A 375 0.95 8.42 -6.98
C SER A 375 0.68 7.41 -8.10
N VAL A 376 0.06 6.29 -7.75
CA VAL A 376 -0.34 5.27 -8.73
C VAL A 376 -1.40 5.83 -9.68
N ALA A 377 -2.37 6.59 -9.16
CA ALA A 377 -3.36 7.27 -9.99
C ALA A 377 -2.71 8.28 -10.95
N CYS A 378 -1.70 9.03 -10.51
CA CYS A 378 -0.94 9.94 -11.37
C CYS A 378 -0.24 9.20 -12.49
N ILE A 379 0.51 8.14 -12.18
CA ILE A 379 1.29 7.41 -13.19
C ILE A 379 0.37 6.75 -14.22
N ASN A 380 -0.80 6.26 -13.77
CA ASN A 380 -1.84 5.71 -14.66
C ASN A 380 -2.44 6.81 -15.56
N LYS A 381 -2.80 7.96 -14.97
CA LYS A 381 -3.36 9.10 -15.71
C LYS A 381 -2.42 9.58 -16.81
N PHE A 382 -1.12 9.55 -16.57
CA PHE A 382 -0.11 10.01 -17.53
C PHE A 382 0.35 8.91 -18.51
N GLY A 383 -0.18 7.67 -18.39
CA GLY A 383 0.16 6.57 -19.29
C GLY A 383 1.60 6.08 -19.17
N MET A 384 2.22 6.19 -18.00
CA MET A 384 3.63 5.88 -17.78
C MET A 384 3.88 4.65 -16.90
N THR A 385 2.86 3.81 -16.71
CA THR A 385 2.97 2.60 -15.88
C THR A 385 4.09 1.65 -16.31
N ASP A 386 4.31 1.53 -17.62
CA ASP A 386 5.33 0.63 -18.18
C ASP A 386 6.73 1.23 -18.19
N ARG A 387 6.88 2.49 -17.75
CA ARG A 387 8.14 3.22 -17.75
C ARG A 387 8.78 3.37 -16.38
N VAL A 388 8.24 2.71 -15.37
CA VAL A 388 8.78 2.66 -14.00
C VAL A 388 9.10 1.23 -13.63
N SER A 389 9.99 1.03 -12.65
CA SER A 389 10.46 -0.32 -12.31
C SER A 389 9.42 -1.13 -11.56
N TYR A 390 8.73 -0.53 -10.60
CA TYR A 390 7.72 -1.24 -9.81
C TYR A 390 6.64 -0.29 -9.27
N ILE A 391 5.40 -0.72 -9.38
CA ILE A 391 4.24 -0.04 -8.81
C ILE A 391 3.70 -0.91 -7.69
N SER A 392 3.82 -0.43 -6.44
CA SER A 392 3.36 -1.18 -5.28
C SER A 392 1.84 -1.12 -5.16
N THR A 393 1.25 -2.25 -4.83
CA THR A 393 -0.16 -2.38 -4.47
C THR A 393 -0.39 -2.31 -2.96
N GLY A 394 0.69 -2.13 -2.20
CA GLY A 394 0.72 -2.32 -0.75
C GLY A 394 0.03 -1.24 0.08
N GLY A 395 -0.20 -0.06 -0.47
CA GLY A 395 -0.85 1.02 0.28
C GLY A 395 -0.22 1.28 1.65
N GLY A 396 -1.00 1.12 2.72
CA GLY A 396 -0.54 1.33 4.09
C GLY A 396 0.60 0.40 4.52
N ALA A 397 0.63 -0.83 4.03
CA ALA A 397 1.72 -1.76 4.32
C ALA A 397 3.06 -1.27 3.75
N LEU A 398 3.06 -0.76 2.52
CA LEU A 398 4.24 -0.14 1.93
C LEU A 398 4.73 1.04 2.77
N LEU A 399 3.83 1.94 3.15
CA LEU A 399 4.19 3.12 3.94
C LEU A 399 4.80 2.74 5.29
N GLU A 400 4.23 1.77 6.00
CA GLU A 400 4.79 1.27 7.25
C GLU A 400 6.16 0.60 7.06
N ALA A 401 6.33 -0.14 5.97
CA ALA A 401 7.65 -0.72 5.63
C ALA A 401 8.70 0.36 5.37
N ILE A 402 8.33 1.42 4.64
CA ILE A 402 9.24 2.56 4.37
C ILE A 402 9.56 3.34 5.67
N GLU A 403 8.63 3.40 6.61
CA GLU A 403 8.89 3.93 7.95
C GLU A 403 9.87 3.08 8.78
N GLY A 404 10.25 1.91 8.29
CA GLY A 404 11.15 0.98 8.98
C GLY A 404 10.46 0.05 9.97
N LYS A 405 9.13 0.00 9.94
CA LYS A 405 8.36 -0.89 10.80
C LYS A 405 8.40 -2.33 10.31
N VAL A 406 8.44 -3.26 11.24
CA VAL A 406 8.31 -4.69 10.93
C VAL A 406 6.88 -4.97 10.46
N LEU A 407 6.76 -5.69 9.36
CA LEU A 407 5.47 -6.14 8.84
C LEU A 407 5.14 -7.52 9.45
N PRO A 408 4.11 -7.63 10.31
CA PRO A 408 3.79 -8.91 10.97
C PRO A 408 3.54 -10.07 10.01
N GLY A 409 2.91 -9.80 8.86
CA GLY A 409 2.63 -10.84 7.86
C GLY A 409 3.88 -11.39 7.17
N VAL A 410 4.95 -10.61 7.12
CA VAL A 410 6.25 -11.05 6.58
C VAL A 410 7.07 -11.73 7.68
N ALA A 411 7.16 -11.12 8.86
CA ALA A 411 7.92 -11.63 9.99
C ALA A 411 7.43 -13.02 10.46
N ALA A 412 6.14 -13.26 10.40
CA ALA A 412 5.54 -14.55 10.78
C ALA A 412 6.04 -15.73 9.91
N ILE A 413 6.51 -15.44 8.70
CA ILE A 413 7.05 -16.43 7.76
C ILE A 413 8.57 -16.46 7.78
N LYS A 414 9.21 -15.29 7.74
CA LYS A 414 10.67 -15.19 7.67
C LYS A 414 11.37 -15.28 9.02
N GLY A 415 10.67 -15.01 10.11
CA GLY A 415 11.21 -14.98 11.47
C GLY A 415 11.75 -13.61 11.88
#